data_68a936b03ce6134f417cc23326ce277d
#
_entry.id   68a936b03ce6134f417cc23326ce277d
#
_cell.length_a   1.000
_cell.length_b   1.000
_cell.length_c   1.000
_cell.angle_alpha   90.00
_cell.angle_beta   90.00
_cell.angle_gamma   90.00
#
_symmetry.space_group_name_H-M   'P 1'
#
loop_
_entity.id
_entity.type
_entity.pdbx_description
1 polymer ?
#
loop_
_entity_poly.entity_id
_entity_poly.type
_entity_poly.pdbx_seq_one_letter_code
_entity_poly.pdbx_strand_id
1 'polypeptide(L)'
;MCGIVGIINTDRTLIDGSHIREAIRIQRDRGNGLGGGFAVYGAYPENKDKYAFHIMYEGDRHNPVISIVEDLLRNKTKIYQAEQVPVYPNDRIPMGPYFKRYFLKPITEFFYADETEEDYIVRLVMDINKMDGAFVISSGKNMGVFKGVGYPDDIADYFGIQDYKGY
;
A
#
# COMPACT_ATOMS: atom_id res chain seq x y z
N MET A 1 -8.79 -14.58 -17.52
CA MET A 1 -7.33 -14.86 -17.35
C MET A 1 -6.70 -13.65 -16.68
N CYS A 2 -5.74 -13.85 -15.78
CA CYS A 2 -5.00 -12.75 -15.17
C CYS A 2 -3.65 -12.60 -15.88
N GLY A 3 -3.14 -11.38 -15.99
CA GLY A 3 -1.80 -11.08 -16.49
C GLY A 3 -0.94 -10.55 -15.36
N ILE A 4 0.34 -10.88 -15.37
CA ILE A 4 1.34 -10.33 -14.48
C ILE A 4 2.57 -9.92 -15.29
N VAL A 5 3.18 -8.83 -14.89
CA VAL A 5 4.45 -8.35 -15.43
C VAL A 5 5.31 -7.85 -14.28
N GLY A 6 6.61 -8.02 -14.38
CA GLY A 6 7.57 -7.54 -13.38
C GLY A 6 8.84 -7.03 -14.04
N ILE A 7 9.44 -6.02 -13.41
CA ILE A 7 10.75 -5.48 -13.77
C ILE A 7 11.62 -5.53 -12.52
N ILE A 8 12.84 -6.04 -12.65
CA ILE A 8 13.84 -6.06 -11.59
C ILE A 8 15.10 -5.41 -12.14
N ASN A 9 15.56 -4.35 -11.49
CA ASN A 9 16.84 -3.75 -11.84
C ASN A 9 17.97 -4.37 -10.99
N THR A 10 18.84 -5.12 -11.64
CA THR A 10 19.98 -5.80 -11.00
C THR A 10 21.17 -4.88 -10.72
N ASP A 11 21.18 -3.69 -11.32
CA ASP A 11 22.27 -2.70 -11.14
C ASP A 11 22.17 -1.92 -9.82
N ARG A 12 21.17 -2.25 -9.00
CA ARG A 12 20.87 -1.60 -7.71
C ARG A 12 20.60 -0.09 -7.80
N THR A 13 20.23 0.40 -8.98
CA THR A 13 19.74 1.75 -9.17
C THR A 13 18.21 1.76 -9.20
N LEU A 14 17.61 2.80 -8.65
CA LEU A 14 16.15 2.93 -8.70
C LEU A 14 15.72 3.31 -10.12
N ILE A 15 14.69 2.63 -10.61
CA ILE A 15 13.99 2.97 -11.85
C ILE A 15 12.63 3.58 -11.52
N ASP A 16 12.18 4.52 -12.33
CA ASP A 16 10.83 5.08 -12.19
C ASP A 16 9.75 4.12 -12.73
N GLY A 17 8.51 4.39 -12.39
CA GLY A 17 7.38 3.55 -12.74
C GLY A 17 6.91 3.65 -14.19
N SER A 18 7.52 4.49 -15.06
CA SER A 18 7.06 4.69 -16.44
C SER A 18 7.14 3.42 -17.28
N HIS A 19 8.23 2.65 -17.13
CA HIS A 19 8.43 1.39 -17.86
C HIS A 19 7.42 0.31 -17.43
N ILE A 20 7.19 0.16 -16.12
CA ILE A 20 6.23 -0.81 -15.61
C ILE A 20 4.79 -0.38 -15.94
N ARG A 21 4.50 0.93 -15.97
CA ARG A 21 3.20 1.45 -16.41
C ARG A 21 2.87 1.02 -17.84
N GLU A 22 3.83 1.16 -18.76
CA GLU A 22 3.63 0.74 -20.15
C GLU A 22 3.45 -0.78 -20.25
N ALA A 23 4.23 -1.56 -19.51
CA ALA A 23 4.09 -3.00 -19.46
C ALA A 23 2.75 -3.44 -18.84
N ILE A 24 2.26 -2.75 -17.82
CA ILE A 24 0.93 -2.99 -17.23
C ILE A 24 -0.18 -2.68 -18.25
N ARG A 25 -0.05 -1.63 -19.06
CA ARG A 25 -1.00 -1.27 -20.10
C ARG A 25 -1.21 -2.41 -21.11
N ILE A 26 -0.13 -3.12 -21.47
CA ILE A 26 -0.21 -4.29 -22.37
C ILE A 26 -1.01 -5.44 -21.75
N GLN A 27 -1.10 -5.52 -20.42
CA GLN A 27 -1.89 -6.54 -19.73
C GLN A 27 -3.39 -6.24 -19.70
N ARG A 28 -3.84 -5.08 -20.18
CA ARG A 28 -5.25 -4.66 -20.15
C ARG A 28 -6.20 -5.70 -20.76
N ASP A 29 -5.85 -6.25 -21.93
CA ASP A 29 -6.68 -7.23 -22.64
C ASP A 29 -6.74 -8.59 -21.93
N ARG A 30 -5.89 -8.83 -20.94
CA ARG A 30 -5.93 -10.02 -20.08
C ARG A 30 -6.79 -9.82 -18.83
N GLY A 31 -7.17 -8.59 -18.53
CA GLY A 31 -8.04 -8.23 -17.42
C GLY A 31 -9.51 -8.23 -17.80
N ASN A 32 -10.37 -8.26 -16.80
CA ASN A 32 -11.81 -8.09 -16.95
C ASN A 32 -12.35 -6.85 -16.21
N GLY A 33 -11.45 -6.01 -15.71
CA GLY A 33 -11.81 -4.81 -14.96
C GLY A 33 -12.27 -5.05 -13.51
N LEU A 34 -12.26 -6.30 -13.02
CA LEU A 34 -12.68 -6.62 -11.66
C LEU A 34 -11.58 -6.39 -10.62
N GLY A 35 -10.34 -6.16 -11.06
CA GLY A 35 -9.24 -5.82 -10.16
C GLY A 35 -7.91 -5.68 -10.89
N GLY A 36 -7.11 -4.76 -10.41
CA GLY A 36 -5.76 -4.50 -10.87
C GLY A 36 -4.92 -3.90 -9.77
N GLY A 37 -3.63 -3.74 -10.05
CA GLY A 37 -2.71 -3.12 -9.10
C GLY A 37 -1.26 -3.32 -9.46
N PHE A 38 -0.41 -2.79 -8.61
CA PHE A 38 1.04 -2.95 -8.71
C PHE A 38 1.69 -2.99 -7.33
N ALA A 39 2.91 -3.49 -7.26
CA ALA A 39 3.77 -3.41 -6.09
C ALA A 39 5.10 -2.76 -6.47
N VAL A 40 5.66 -1.99 -5.53
CA VAL A 40 6.96 -1.34 -5.69
C VAL A 40 7.83 -1.70 -4.50
N TYR A 41 9.03 -2.19 -4.74
CA TYR A 41 10.07 -2.40 -3.74
C TYR A 41 11.15 -1.33 -3.91
N GLY A 42 11.60 -0.73 -2.79
CA GLY A 42 12.49 0.43 -2.83
C GLY A 42 11.74 1.77 -2.81
N ALA A 43 10.41 1.75 -2.67
CA ALA A 43 9.54 2.92 -2.81
C ALA A 43 9.79 4.03 -1.76
N TYR A 44 10.38 3.69 -0.61
CA TYR A 44 10.49 4.60 0.54
C TYR A 44 11.90 4.62 1.12
N PRO A 45 12.92 5.10 0.39
CA PRO A 45 14.32 5.04 0.82
C PRO A 45 14.57 5.75 2.15
N GLU A 46 13.89 6.87 2.42
CA GLU A 46 13.98 7.62 3.69
C GLU A 46 13.34 6.89 4.89
N ASN A 47 12.47 5.93 4.60
CA ASN A 47 11.74 5.13 5.60
C ASN A 47 12.02 3.63 5.44
N LYS A 48 13.14 3.24 4.81
CA LYS A 48 13.44 1.84 4.43
C LYS A 48 13.48 0.87 5.60
N ASP A 49 13.74 1.35 6.81
CA ASP A 49 13.82 0.60 8.05
C ASP A 49 12.51 0.55 8.84
N LYS A 50 11.44 1.13 8.28
CA LYS A 50 10.11 1.21 8.88
C LYS A 50 9.11 0.41 8.05
N TYR A 51 8.09 -0.10 8.71
CA TYR A 51 6.94 -0.69 8.01
C TYR A 51 6.07 0.40 7.43
N ALA A 52 5.76 0.29 6.14
CA ALA A 52 4.83 1.17 5.44
C ALA A 52 3.44 0.53 5.43
N PHE A 53 2.59 0.94 6.36
CA PHE A 53 1.19 0.50 6.39
C PHE A 53 0.36 1.36 5.46
N HIS A 54 -0.12 0.77 4.37
CA HIS A 54 -1.14 1.40 3.53
C HIS A 54 -2.51 0.90 3.96
N ILE A 55 -3.31 1.78 4.49
CA ILE A 55 -4.65 1.45 4.98
C ILE A 55 -5.68 2.14 4.11
N MET A 56 -6.58 1.34 3.57
CA MET A 56 -7.77 1.79 2.89
C MET A 56 -8.88 1.94 3.92
N TYR A 57 -9.58 3.07 3.86
CA TYR A 57 -10.77 3.33 4.68
C TYR A 57 -11.98 3.50 3.76
N GLU A 58 -13.10 2.89 4.12
CA GLU A 58 -14.35 3.10 3.41
C GLU A 58 -14.83 4.54 3.53
N GLY A 59 -15.42 5.06 2.46
CA GLY A 59 -15.89 6.45 2.42
C GLY A 59 -14.74 7.45 2.29
N ASP A 60 -14.73 8.47 3.12
CA ASP A 60 -13.83 9.60 3.05
C ASP A 60 -12.96 9.77 4.31
N ARG A 61 -12.20 10.87 4.36
CA ARG A 61 -11.32 11.23 5.48
C ARG A 61 -12.02 11.47 6.82
N HIS A 62 -13.35 11.49 6.86
CA HIS A 62 -14.15 11.71 8.07
C HIS A 62 -14.68 10.40 8.66
N ASN A 63 -14.35 9.24 8.06
CA ASN A 63 -14.76 7.96 8.62
C ASN A 63 -14.22 7.79 10.05
N PRO A 64 -15.09 7.57 11.05
CA PRO A 64 -14.69 7.49 12.46
C PRO A 64 -13.75 6.30 12.76
N VAL A 65 -13.73 5.26 11.93
CA VAL A 65 -12.80 4.14 12.09
C VAL A 65 -11.32 4.57 11.98
N ILE A 66 -11.04 5.69 11.30
CA ILE A 66 -9.68 6.23 11.18
C ILE A 66 -9.10 6.52 12.56
N SER A 67 -9.87 7.18 13.44
CA SER A 67 -9.40 7.48 14.80
C SER A 67 -9.18 6.22 15.62
N ILE A 68 -10.03 5.22 15.48
CA ILE A 68 -9.90 3.92 16.17
C ILE A 68 -8.62 3.20 15.75
N VAL A 69 -8.35 3.16 14.44
CA VAL A 69 -7.11 2.57 13.91
C VAL A 69 -5.89 3.36 14.37
N GLU A 70 -5.95 4.69 14.34
CA GLU A 70 -4.82 5.52 14.79
C GLU A 70 -4.53 5.35 16.28
N ASP A 71 -5.55 5.23 17.11
CA ASP A 71 -5.37 4.96 18.55
C ASP A 71 -4.75 3.57 18.78
N LEU A 72 -5.20 2.55 18.03
CA LEU A 72 -4.56 1.24 18.07
C LEU A 72 -3.08 1.33 17.67
N LEU A 73 -2.78 2.00 16.55
CA LEU A 73 -1.41 2.15 16.06
C LEU A 73 -0.53 2.92 17.06
N ARG A 74 -1.01 4.03 17.64
CA ARG A 74 -0.27 4.81 18.65
C ARG A 74 0.03 4.00 19.90
N ASN A 75 -0.89 3.15 20.31
CA ASN A 75 -0.74 2.31 21.50
C ASN A 75 0.17 1.10 21.27
N LYS A 76 0.33 0.63 20.06
CA LYS A 76 1.03 -0.61 19.71
C LYS A 76 2.33 -0.41 18.93
N THR A 77 2.52 0.78 18.37
CA THR A 77 3.65 1.09 17.50
C THR A 77 4.17 2.50 17.74
N LYS A 78 5.40 2.76 17.33
CA LYS A 78 5.93 4.11 17.19
C LYS A 78 5.69 4.59 15.75
N ILE A 79 4.78 5.54 15.58
CA ILE A 79 4.52 6.19 14.29
C ILE A 79 5.55 7.30 14.08
N TYR A 80 6.25 7.26 12.95
CA TYR A 80 7.24 8.27 12.55
C TYR A 80 6.65 9.29 11.59
N GLN A 81 5.74 8.84 10.72
CA GLN A 81 5.08 9.68 9.73
C GLN A 81 3.71 9.09 9.41
N ALA A 82 2.74 9.96 9.16
CA ALA A 82 1.42 9.59 8.66
C ALA A 82 1.02 10.59 7.58
N GLU A 83 0.54 10.11 6.45
CA GLU A 83 0.18 10.93 5.30
C GLU A 83 -0.95 10.31 4.49
N GLN A 84 -1.69 11.14 3.78
CA GLN A 84 -2.61 10.64 2.77
C GLN A 84 -1.81 10.08 1.59
N VAL A 85 -2.19 8.92 1.09
CA VAL A 85 -1.63 8.39 -0.16
C VAL A 85 -2.12 9.28 -1.30
N PRO A 86 -1.22 9.85 -2.12
CA PRO A 86 -1.63 10.60 -3.30
C PRO A 86 -2.45 9.73 -4.25
N VAL A 87 -3.52 10.29 -4.78
CA VAL A 87 -4.36 9.66 -5.81
C VAL A 87 -4.72 10.68 -6.89
N TYR A 88 -4.87 10.21 -8.11
CA TYR A 88 -5.18 11.01 -9.30
C TYR A 88 -6.48 10.49 -9.93
N PRO A 89 -7.64 10.96 -9.48
CA PRO A 89 -8.93 10.57 -10.06
C PRO A 89 -8.97 10.82 -11.56
N ASN A 90 -9.59 9.92 -12.29
CA ASN A 90 -9.73 9.99 -13.73
C ASN A 90 -11.16 9.59 -14.15
N ASP A 91 -11.50 9.72 -15.45
CA ASP A 91 -12.88 9.43 -15.95
C ASP A 91 -13.36 8.01 -15.67
N ARG A 92 -12.43 7.05 -15.47
CA ARG A 92 -12.74 5.63 -15.21
C ARG A 92 -12.77 5.32 -13.72
N ILE A 93 -12.02 6.07 -12.92
CA ILE A 93 -11.99 5.99 -11.46
C ILE A 93 -12.14 7.42 -10.91
N PRO A 94 -13.36 7.98 -11.00
CA PRO A 94 -13.58 9.38 -10.61
C PRO A 94 -13.53 9.58 -9.10
N MET A 95 -13.76 8.52 -8.34
CA MET A 95 -13.73 8.53 -6.90
C MET A 95 -13.31 7.15 -6.37
N GLY A 96 -12.58 7.14 -5.27
CA GLY A 96 -12.17 5.92 -4.58
C GLY A 96 -12.25 6.10 -3.07
N PRO A 97 -12.00 5.03 -2.31
CA PRO A 97 -11.92 5.09 -0.86
C PRO A 97 -10.75 5.98 -0.41
N TYR A 98 -10.76 6.35 0.86
CA TYR A 98 -9.68 7.12 1.45
C TYR A 98 -8.49 6.22 1.78
N PHE A 99 -7.28 6.62 1.37
CA PHE A 99 -6.04 5.89 1.63
C PHE A 99 -5.12 6.71 2.51
N LYS A 100 -4.62 6.09 3.58
CA LYS A 100 -3.62 6.69 4.45
C LYS A 100 -2.43 5.76 4.63
N ARG A 101 -1.23 6.33 4.64
CA ARG A 101 0.01 5.60 4.84
C ARG A 101 0.65 6.01 6.15
N TYR A 102 1.13 5.02 6.90
CA TYR A 102 1.85 5.21 8.15
C TYR A 102 3.21 4.54 8.05
N PHE A 103 4.26 5.26 8.41
CA PHE A 103 5.59 4.68 8.61
C PHE A 103 5.79 4.45 10.10
N LEU A 104 5.94 3.19 10.49
CA LEU A 104 5.95 2.81 11.89
C LEU A 104 6.96 1.71 12.21
N LYS A 105 7.29 1.60 13.50
CA LYS A 105 8.00 0.44 14.07
C LYS A 105 7.17 -0.14 15.20
N PRO A 106 7.15 -1.46 15.37
CA PRO A 106 6.47 -2.08 16.50
C PRO A 106 7.18 -1.72 17.82
N ILE A 107 6.42 -1.77 18.91
CA ILE A 107 6.94 -1.64 20.28
C ILE A 107 7.12 -3.05 20.81
N THR A 108 8.35 -3.46 21.08
CA THR A 108 8.71 -4.84 21.44
C THR A 108 8.09 -5.32 22.75
N GLU A 109 7.71 -4.41 23.65
CA GLU A 109 7.02 -4.72 24.91
C GLU A 109 5.66 -5.42 24.72
N PHE A 110 5.08 -5.33 23.50
CA PHE A 110 3.81 -5.95 23.15
C PHE A 110 3.96 -7.28 22.40
N PHE A 111 5.18 -7.77 22.24
CA PHE A 111 5.42 -9.07 21.62
C PHE A 111 5.04 -10.20 22.60
N TYR A 112 4.49 -11.27 22.05
CA TYR A 112 4.36 -12.51 22.81
C TYR A 112 5.73 -13.20 22.92
N ALA A 113 5.84 -14.16 23.84
CA ALA A 113 7.02 -15.02 23.92
C ALA A 113 7.26 -15.70 22.57
N ASP A 114 8.50 -15.62 22.08
CA ASP A 114 8.94 -16.19 20.79
C ASP A 114 8.31 -15.57 19.53
N GLU A 115 7.57 -14.46 19.65
CA GLU A 115 7.00 -13.73 18.51
C GLU A 115 8.10 -12.94 17.79
N THR A 116 8.20 -13.14 16.47
CA THR A 116 9.07 -12.31 15.64
C THR A 116 8.44 -10.92 15.38
N GLU A 117 9.25 -9.98 14.90
CA GLU A 117 8.75 -8.66 14.50
C GLU A 117 7.72 -8.78 13.36
N GLU A 118 7.96 -9.70 12.43
CA GLU A 118 7.06 -9.97 11.31
C GLU A 118 5.73 -10.58 11.78
N ASP A 119 5.75 -11.51 12.70
CA ASP A 119 4.53 -12.11 13.28
C ASP A 119 3.69 -11.06 14.01
N TYR A 120 4.34 -10.18 14.77
CA TYR A 120 3.67 -9.06 15.41
C TYR A 120 2.99 -8.14 14.41
N ILE A 121 3.67 -7.80 13.30
CA ILE A 121 3.11 -6.97 12.23
C ILE A 121 1.91 -7.67 11.58
N VAL A 122 2.00 -8.96 11.31
CA VAL A 122 0.86 -9.75 10.78
C VAL A 122 -0.32 -9.72 11.74
N ARG A 123 -0.08 -9.91 13.04
CA ARG A 123 -1.13 -9.84 14.07
C ARG A 123 -1.79 -8.46 14.12
N LEU A 124 -1.02 -7.39 14.04
CA LEU A 124 -1.52 -6.01 14.00
C LEU A 124 -2.37 -5.75 12.74
N VAL A 125 -1.92 -6.24 11.58
CA VAL A 125 -2.70 -6.20 10.33
C VAL A 125 -4.04 -6.91 10.49
N MET A 126 -4.04 -8.11 11.09
CA MET A 126 -5.27 -8.87 11.33
C MET A 126 -6.21 -8.16 12.30
N ASP A 127 -5.69 -7.49 13.33
CA ASP A 127 -6.50 -6.73 14.27
C ASP A 127 -7.18 -5.52 13.59
N ILE A 128 -6.46 -4.81 12.70
CA ILE A 128 -7.06 -3.73 11.92
C ILE A 128 -8.11 -4.27 10.94
N ASN A 129 -7.80 -5.37 10.23
CA ASN A 129 -8.69 -5.93 9.21
C ASN A 129 -9.97 -6.58 9.79
N LYS A 130 -10.06 -6.75 11.11
CA LYS A 130 -11.32 -7.11 11.81
C LYS A 130 -12.24 -5.92 12.06
N MET A 131 -11.72 -4.70 11.93
CA MET A 131 -12.52 -3.48 12.10
C MET A 131 -13.32 -3.24 10.82
N ASP A 132 -14.60 -2.92 10.98
CA ASP A 132 -15.44 -2.58 9.85
C ASP A 132 -14.98 -1.25 9.22
N GLY A 133 -14.80 -1.26 7.90
CA GLY A 133 -14.42 -0.06 7.13
C GLY A 133 -12.93 0.29 7.11
N ALA A 134 -12.03 -0.57 7.62
CA ALA A 134 -10.57 -0.37 7.54
C ALA A 134 -9.86 -1.63 7.04
N PHE A 135 -8.99 -1.48 6.03
CA PHE A 135 -8.27 -2.61 5.42
C PHE A 135 -6.81 -2.26 5.17
N VAL A 136 -5.90 -2.99 5.79
CA VAL A 136 -4.46 -2.89 5.49
C VAL A 136 -4.19 -3.62 4.17
N ILE A 137 -3.78 -2.88 3.15
CA ILE A 137 -3.50 -3.43 1.82
C ILE A 137 -2.02 -3.69 1.59
N SER A 138 -1.15 -3.11 2.43
CA SER A 138 0.30 -3.29 2.41
C SER A 138 0.89 -2.95 3.78
N SER A 139 1.89 -3.72 4.23
CA SER A 139 2.55 -3.54 5.53
C SER A 139 4.03 -3.91 5.53
N GLY A 140 4.71 -3.85 4.38
CA GLY A 140 6.12 -4.23 4.27
C GLY A 140 7.09 -3.08 4.54
N LYS A 141 8.38 -3.41 4.71
CA LYS A 141 9.48 -2.42 4.79
C LYS A 141 9.91 -2.01 3.39
N ASN A 142 10.08 -0.71 3.16
CA ASN A 142 10.54 -0.13 1.90
C ASN A 142 9.76 -0.60 0.66
N MET A 143 8.49 -0.94 0.84
CA MET A 143 7.62 -1.42 -0.23
C MET A 143 6.20 -0.92 -0.07
N GLY A 144 5.49 -0.88 -1.18
CA GLY A 144 4.07 -0.57 -1.21
C GLY A 144 3.33 -1.44 -2.22
N VAL A 145 2.11 -1.83 -1.87
CA VAL A 145 1.16 -2.47 -2.78
C VAL A 145 0.00 -1.52 -2.99
N PHE A 146 -0.41 -1.37 -4.23
CA PHE A 146 -1.52 -0.51 -4.66
C PHE A 146 -2.47 -1.37 -5.49
N LYS A 147 -3.72 -1.41 -5.09
CA LYS A 147 -4.73 -2.26 -5.74
C LYS A 147 -6.12 -1.62 -5.68
N GLY A 148 -6.94 -1.98 -6.62
CA GLY A 148 -8.32 -1.51 -6.68
C GLY A 148 -9.15 -2.28 -7.70
N VAL A 149 -10.43 -1.94 -7.77
CA VAL A 149 -11.35 -2.43 -8.81
C VAL A 149 -11.16 -1.54 -10.04
N GLY A 150 -10.88 -2.16 -11.18
CA GLY A 150 -10.60 -1.47 -12.43
C GLY A 150 -9.61 -2.25 -13.30
N TYR A 151 -9.33 -1.71 -14.47
CA TYR A 151 -8.25 -2.23 -15.30
C TYR A 151 -6.88 -1.84 -14.72
N PRO A 152 -5.84 -2.64 -14.95
CA PRO A 152 -4.56 -2.46 -14.30
C PRO A 152 -3.88 -1.11 -14.61
N ASP A 153 -4.00 -0.62 -15.83
CA ASP A 153 -3.47 0.69 -16.24
C ASP A 153 -4.26 1.87 -15.62
N ASP A 154 -5.59 1.75 -15.50
CA ASP A 154 -6.41 2.78 -14.84
C ASP A 154 -6.06 2.87 -13.34
N ILE A 155 -5.81 1.73 -12.67
CA ILE A 155 -5.34 1.69 -11.28
C ILE A 155 -3.93 2.25 -11.14
N ALA A 156 -3.03 1.92 -12.08
CA ALA A 156 -1.67 2.44 -12.08
C ALA A 156 -1.65 3.97 -12.22
N ASP A 157 -2.48 4.53 -13.09
CA ASP A 157 -2.62 5.96 -13.27
C ASP A 157 -3.29 6.62 -12.05
N TYR A 158 -4.31 5.99 -11.47
CA TYR A 158 -4.99 6.50 -10.28
C TYR A 158 -4.04 6.66 -9.09
N PHE A 159 -3.10 5.74 -8.89
CA PHE A 159 -2.09 5.83 -7.83
C PHE A 159 -0.78 6.49 -8.27
N GLY A 160 -0.68 6.99 -9.51
CA GLY A 160 0.51 7.68 -9.99
C GLY A 160 1.75 6.81 -9.98
N ILE A 161 1.69 5.60 -10.57
CA ILE A 161 2.82 4.65 -10.55
C ILE A 161 4.12 5.28 -11.04
N GLN A 162 4.06 6.23 -11.99
CA GLN A 162 5.22 6.92 -12.55
C GLN A 162 5.97 7.78 -11.51
N ASP A 163 5.32 8.16 -10.41
CA ASP A 163 5.92 8.97 -9.36
C ASP A 163 6.74 8.13 -8.37
N TYR A 164 6.59 6.80 -8.44
CA TYR A 164 7.34 5.87 -7.61
C TYR A 164 8.63 5.43 -8.28
N LYS A 165 9.63 5.16 -7.46
CA LYS A 165 10.89 4.55 -7.89
C LYS A 165 11.09 3.25 -7.14
N GLY A 166 11.63 2.24 -7.83
CA GLY A 166 11.85 0.92 -7.25
C GLY A 166 13.01 0.18 -7.91
N TYR A 167 13.33 -1.01 -7.42
CA TYR A 167 14.36 -1.89 -7.97
C TYR A 167 13.78 -2.92 -8.93
#